data_89f222b83e722fff462ed0a9a8e51ff0
#
_entry.id   89f222b83e722fff462ed0a9a8e51ff0
#
_cell.length_a   1.000
_cell.length_b   1.000
_cell.length_c   1.000
_cell.angle_alpha   90.00
_cell.angle_beta   90.00
_cell.angle_gamma   90.00
#
_symmetry.space_group_name_H-M   'P 1'
#
loop_
_entity.id
_entity.type
_entity.pdbx_description
1 polymer ?
#
loop_
_entity_poly.entity_id
_entity_poly.type
_entity_poly.pdbx_seq_one_letter_code
_entity_poly.pdbx_strand_id
1 'polypeptide(L)'
;MSDTDNARRTFLALTAAAPAALALGGVASAQTSETGTGALPGTGRAAIVTGSSRGIGAATAKRLGRDGYAVTVNYFTNRELAAQVVRDIEVAGGRAIFRQADVADPAAVKALFDANDEAFGGVDVVISNAGIMNVAPFAQFTDEAFDRMIATNVKGSFNVLREAARRTRDGGRIITLSSTSIRARRPTHGGYAATKAAQEIYAGCLAKDLAGRRISVNALAPGPTNTSLLDVPPPQRAQAAQMTPYGRIGEPEDIANAIAGLCSGDSEWINGQLVFANGGFF
;
A
#
# COMPACT_ATOMS: atom_id res chain seq x y z
N MET A 1 -33.23 -38.35 19.46
CA MET A 1 -31.79 -38.69 19.32
C MET A 1 -31.48 -38.52 17.86
N SER A 2 -30.84 -37.42 17.54
CA SER A 2 -30.74 -36.88 16.15
C SER A 2 -29.44 -37.32 15.47
N ASP A 3 -29.52 -37.43 14.15
CA ASP A 3 -28.50 -37.91 13.20
C ASP A 3 -27.14 -37.19 13.18
N THR A 4 -26.88 -36.29 14.11
CA THR A 4 -25.66 -35.49 14.16
C THR A 4 -24.52 -36.13 14.94
N ASP A 5 -24.75 -37.27 15.63
CA ASP A 5 -23.72 -37.94 16.45
C ASP A 5 -22.92 -38.99 15.66
N ASN A 6 -23.37 -39.40 14.47
CA ASN A 6 -22.72 -40.42 13.67
C ASN A 6 -21.60 -39.86 12.74
N ALA A 7 -21.63 -38.57 12.43
CA ALA A 7 -20.62 -37.96 11.55
C ALA A 7 -19.27 -37.65 12.27
N ARG A 8 -19.29 -37.56 13.61
CA ARG A 8 -18.06 -37.27 14.40
C ARG A 8 -17.23 -38.50 14.74
N ARG A 9 -17.78 -39.71 14.60
CA ARG A 9 -17.07 -40.97 14.94
C ARG A 9 -16.31 -41.57 13.76
N THR A 10 -16.55 -41.14 12.55
CA THR A 10 -15.88 -41.68 11.34
C THR A 10 -14.55 -40.99 11.02
N PHE A 11 -14.19 -39.91 11.68
CA PHE A 11 -12.96 -39.13 11.39
C PHE A 11 -11.73 -39.56 12.22
N LEU A 12 -11.88 -40.51 13.17
CA LEU A 12 -10.81 -40.89 14.10
C LEU A 12 -10.31 -42.35 13.96
N ALA A 13 -10.62 -43.05 12.86
CA ALA A 13 -10.26 -44.44 12.69
C ALA A 13 -9.44 -44.77 11.43
N LEU A 14 -8.55 -43.88 10.99
CA LEU A 14 -7.63 -44.17 9.85
C LEU A 14 -6.20 -43.74 10.15
N THR A 15 -5.64 -44.24 11.28
CA THR A 15 -4.19 -44.18 11.51
C THR A 15 -3.73 -45.49 12.20
N ALA A 16 -3.49 -46.55 11.45
CA ALA A 16 -2.56 -47.61 11.81
C ALA A 16 -2.41 -48.58 10.64
N ALA A 17 -1.30 -48.56 9.97
CA ALA A 17 -0.51 -49.67 9.44
C ALA A 17 0.18 -49.28 8.10
N ALA A 18 1.45 -48.92 8.17
CA ALA A 18 2.35 -49.03 7.01
C ALA A 18 3.55 -49.87 7.40
N PRO A 19 3.91 -50.91 6.62
CA PRO A 19 5.10 -51.71 6.87
C PRO A 19 6.35 -50.95 6.39
N ALA A 20 7.43 -51.07 7.19
CA ALA A 20 8.75 -50.63 6.84
C ALA A 20 9.31 -51.38 5.66
N ALA A 21 9.66 -50.69 4.57
CA ALA A 21 10.53 -51.19 3.52
C ALA A 21 11.78 -50.31 3.48
N LEU A 22 12.90 -50.86 3.95
CA LEU A 22 14.24 -50.29 3.71
C LEU A 22 14.52 -50.44 2.20
N ALA A 23 14.74 -49.32 1.53
CA ALA A 23 15.42 -49.27 0.26
C ALA A 23 16.62 -48.33 0.37
N LEU A 24 17.80 -48.91 0.34
CA LEU A 24 19.09 -48.25 0.15
C LEU A 24 19.18 -47.72 -1.28
N GLY A 25 19.65 -46.52 -1.46
CA GLY A 25 20.25 -46.10 -2.69
C GLY A 25 19.64 -44.85 -3.34
N GLY A 26 20.43 -43.79 -3.37
CA GLY A 26 20.20 -42.65 -4.20
C GLY A 26 20.44 -41.35 -3.43
N VAL A 27 21.70 -40.91 -3.39
CA VAL A 27 22.03 -39.50 -3.06
C VAL A 27 21.42 -38.68 -4.19
N ALA A 28 20.18 -38.21 -3.99
CA ALA A 28 19.61 -37.20 -4.84
C ALA A 28 20.47 -35.94 -4.66
N SER A 29 21.27 -35.65 -5.65
CA SER A 29 21.95 -34.34 -5.77
C SER A 29 20.85 -33.29 -5.61
N ALA A 30 20.95 -32.51 -4.54
CA ALA A 30 20.18 -31.29 -4.42
C ALA A 30 20.56 -30.45 -5.65
N GLN A 31 19.68 -30.42 -6.62
CA GLN A 31 19.73 -29.40 -7.66
C GLN A 31 19.59 -28.09 -6.91
N THR A 32 20.72 -27.41 -6.74
CA THR A 32 20.72 -25.98 -6.50
C THR A 32 19.85 -25.40 -7.62
N SER A 33 18.65 -24.98 -7.28
CA SER A 33 17.85 -24.14 -8.16
C SER A 33 18.74 -22.97 -8.49
N GLU A 34 19.23 -22.94 -9.73
CA GLU A 34 19.85 -21.75 -10.31
C GLU A 34 18.89 -20.60 -10.00
N THR A 35 19.40 -19.62 -9.28
CA THR A 35 18.75 -18.32 -9.13
C THR A 35 18.67 -17.76 -10.54
N GLY A 36 17.56 -18.06 -11.21
CA GLY A 36 17.24 -17.46 -12.49
C GLY A 36 17.35 -15.95 -12.30
N THR A 37 18.08 -15.30 -13.18
CA THR A 37 18.02 -13.86 -13.41
C THR A 37 16.63 -13.51 -13.96
N GLY A 38 15.61 -13.75 -13.15
CA GLY A 38 14.21 -13.39 -13.47
C GLY A 38 14.11 -11.88 -13.61
N ALA A 39 13.43 -11.43 -14.64
CA ALA A 39 13.15 -10.01 -14.81
C ALA A 39 12.54 -9.45 -13.53
N LEU A 40 12.91 -8.21 -13.14
CA LEU A 40 12.34 -7.54 -11.98
C LEU A 40 10.80 -7.44 -12.11
N PRO A 41 10.04 -7.51 -11.01
CA PRO A 41 8.56 -7.53 -11.04
C PRO A 41 7.91 -6.40 -11.82
N GLY A 42 8.59 -5.23 -11.87
CA GLY A 42 8.13 -4.03 -12.56
C GLY A 42 8.65 -3.85 -13.98
N THR A 43 9.44 -4.81 -14.51
CA THR A 43 10.01 -4.66 -15.85
C THR A 43 8.93 -4.45 -16.91
N GLY A 44 9.02 -3.35 -17.65
CA GLY A 44 8.03 -2.96 -18.68
C GLY A 44 6.72 -2.40 -18.12
N ARG A 45 6.61 -2.18 -16.81
CA ARG A 45 5.43 -1.67 -16.11
C ARG A 45 5.67 -0.28 -15.56
N ALA A 46 4.59 0.48 -15.37
CA ALA A 46 4.64 1.83 -14.84
C ALA A 46 3.79 2.00 -13.58
N ALA A 47 4.25 2.88 -12.68
CA ALA A 47 3.60 3.17 -11.42
C ALA A 47 3.41 4.69 -11.22
N ILE A 48 2.26 5.08 -10.69
CA ILE A 48 1.99 6.43 -10.18
C ILE A 48 1.93 6.38 -8.66
N VAL A 49 2.70 7.24 -7.97
CA VAL A 49 2.64 7.39 -6.52
C VAL A 49 2.29 8.83 -6.17
N THR A 50 1.11 9.06 -5.58
CA THR A 50 0.70 10.41 -5.20
C THR A 50 1.31 10.84 -3.87
N GLY A 51 1.65 12.15 -3.74
CA GLY A 51 2.29 12.67 -2.54
C GLY A 51 3.65 12.04 -2.25
N SER A 52 4.45 11.77 -3.29
CA SER A 52 5.67 10.97 -3.21
C SER A 52 6.97 11.78 -3.19
N SER A 53 6.90 13.07 -2.85
CA SER A 53 8.11 13.89 -2.64
C SER A 53 8.81 13.64 -1.30
N ARG A 54 8.14 12.98 -0.33
CA ARG A 54 8.67 12.68 1.02
C ARG A 54 7.97 11.50 1.69
N GLY A 55 8.51 11.06 2.84
CA GLY A 55 7.89 10.06 3.71
C GLY A 55 7.59 8.74 3.01
N ILE A 56 6.45 8.13 3.33
CA ILE A 56 6.02 6.84 2.79
C ILE A 56 5.97 6.87 1.26
N GLY A 57 5.43 7.94 0.67
CA GLY A 57 5.33 8.06 -0.79
C GLY A 57 6.70 8.04 -1.48
N ALA A 58 7.69 8.77 -0.95
CA ALA A 58 9.05 8.78 -1.50
C ALA A 58 9.74 7.42 -1.37
N ALA A 59 9.63 6.78 -0.19
CA ALA A 59 10.17 5.44 0.03
C ALA A 59 9.51 4.42 -0.92
N THR A 60 8.19 4.52 -1.12
CA THR A 60 7.44 3.67 -2.07
C THR A 60 7.89 3.89 -3.51
N ALA A 61 8.02 5.15 -3.95
CA ALA A 61 8.48 5.47 -5.29
C ALA A 61 9.87 4.90 -5.57
N LYS A 62 10.81 5.08 -4.62
CA LYS A 62 12.16 4.52 -4.71
C LYS A 62 12.17 2.99 -4.67
N ARG A 63 11.31 2.37 -3.86
CA ARG A 63 11.19 0.91 -3.81
C ARG A 63 10.66 0.35 -5.13
N LEU A 64 9.58 0.91 -5.67
CA LEU A 64 9.04 0.47 -6.96
C LEU A 64 10.04 0.69 -8.11
N GLY A 65 10.81 1.80 -8.08
CA GLY A 65 11.90 2.01 -9.03
C GLY A 65 12.97 0.91 -8.99
N ARG A 66 13.41 0.50 -7.79
CA ARG A 66 14.32 -0.64 -7.61
C ARG A 66 13.72 -1.97 -8.08
N ASP A 67 12.42 -2.14 -7.94
CA ASP A 67 11.69 -3.32 -8.41
C ASP A 67 11.46 -3.30 -9.94
N GLY A 68 11.97 -2.27 -10.67
CA GLY A 68 11.97 -2.19 -12.13
C GLY A 68 10.78 -1.42 -12.73
N TYR A 69 9.90 -0.84 -11.92
CA TYR A 69 8.83 0.00 -12.43
C TYR A 69 9.37 1.35 -12.92
N ALA A 70 8.80 1.88 -14.01
CA ALA A 70 8.93 3.28 -14.37
C ALA A 70 7.97 4.10 -13.48
N VAL A 71 8.47 5.12 -12.75
CA VAL A 71 7.71 5.75 -11.67
C VAL A 71 7.38 7.20 -11.96
N THR A 72 6.10 7.56 -11.86
CA THR A 72 5.65 8.95 -11.81
C THR A 72 5.53 9.40 -10.37
N VAL A 73 6.42 10.30 -9.97
CA VAL A 73 6.48 10.94 -8.64
C VAL A 73 5.57 12.16 -8.65
N ASN A 74 4.49 12.15 -7.86
CA ASN A 74 3.63 13.31 -7.73
C ASN A 74 3.97 14.14 -6.49
N TYR A 75 3.93 15.46 -6.64
CA TYR A 75 4.06 16.43 -5.57
C TYR A 75 3.03 17.56 -5.71
N PHE A 76 2.75 18.27 -4.62
CA PHE A 76 1.94 19.48 -4.65
C PHE A 76 2.80 20.74 -4.49
N THR A 77 3.63 20.82 -3.44
CA THR A 77 4.40 22.04 -3.11
C THR A 77 5.91 21.92 -3.26
N ASN A 78 6.51 20.76 -2.97
CA ASN A 78 7.96 20.60 -2.88
C ASN A 78 8.55 19.97 -4.15
N ARG A 79 8.80 20.80 -5.16
CA ARG A 79 9.38 20.39 -6.44
C ARG A 79 10.78 19.79 -6.28
N GLU A 80 11.61 20.42 -5.46
CA GLU A 80 13.01 20.02 -5.23
C GLU A 80 13.10 18.64 -4.60
N LEU A 81 12.25 18.35 -3.62
CA LEU A 81 12.17 17.02 -3.01
C LEU A 81 11.67 15.96 -4.01
N ALA A 82 10.70 16.28 -4.85
CA ALA A 82 10.24 15.38 -5.90
C ALA A 82 11.34 15.09 -6.93
N ALA A 83 12.06 16.13 -7.35
CA ALA A 83 13.22 16.00 -8.24
C ALA A 83 14.34 15.15 -7.61
N GLN A 84 14.57 15.28 -6.28
CA GLN A 84 15.54 14.42 -5.58
C GLN A 84 15.12 12.95 -5.61
N VAL A 85 13.83 12.64 -5.37
CA VAL A 85 13.33 11.26 -5.45
C VAL A 85 13.53 10.67 -6.84
N VAL A 86 13.31 11.46 -7.91
CA VAL A 86 13.56 11.03 -9.29
C VAL A 86 15.04 10.72 -9.49
N ARG A 87 15.94 11.64 -9.09
CA ARG A 87 17.40 11.39 -9.18
C ARG A 87 17.83 10.13 -8.42
N ASP A 88 17.28 9.91 -7.24
CA ASP A 88 17.58 8.72 -6.44
C ASP A 88 17.19 7.42 -7.17
N ILE A 89 16.04 7.45 -7.87
CA ILE A 89 15.56 6.31 -8.68
C ILE A 89 16.48 6.10 -9.90
N GLU A 90 16.86 7.19 -10.59
CA GLU A 90 17.72 7.14 -11.78
C GLU A 90 19.16 6.67 -11.43
N VAL A 91 19.72 7.15 -10.33
CA VAL A 91 21.03 6.69 -9.82
C VAL A 91 21.02 5.20 -9.47
N ALA A 92 19.87 4.68 -9.04
CA ALA A 92 19.67 3.26 -8.79
C ALA A 92 19.39 2.44 -10.08
N GLY A 93 19.46 3.07 -11.27
CA GLY A 93 19.23 2.42 -12.56
C GLY A 93 17.76 2.34 -12.99
N GLY A 94 16.83 2.95 -12.24
CA GLY A 94 15.43 3.01 -12.57
C GLY A 94 15.08 4.15 -13.54
N ARG A 95 13.79 4.27 -13.85
CA ARG A 95 13.23 5.33 -14.69
C ARG A 95 12.16 6.09 -13.92
N ALA A 96 12.20 7.41 -13.90
CA ALA A 96 11.19 8.19 -13.22
C ALA A 96 10.97 9.56 -13.86
N ILE A 97 9.78 10.11 -13.68
CA ILE A 97 9.45 11.51 -13.90
C ILE A 97 8.80 12.10 -12.64
N PHE A 98 8.74 13.40 -12.53
CA PHE A 98 7.92 14.06 -11.51
C PHE A 98 6.88 14.99 -12.12
N ARG A 99 5.69 15.05 -11.51
CA ARG A 99 4.59 15.90 -11.96
C ARG A 99 3.92 16.59 -10.79
N GLN A 100 3.76 17.91 -10.89
CA GLN A 100 2.94 18.67 -9.94
C GLN A 100 1.46 18.41 -10.18
N ALA A 101 0.71 18.06 -9.15
CA ALA A 101 -0.74 18.00 -9.16
C ALA A 101 -1.27 18.09 -7.71
N ASP A 102 -2.29 18.91 -7.52
CA ASP A 102 -3.15 18.84 -6.35
C ASP A 102 -4.17 17.72 -6.58
N VAL A 103 -4.16 16.69 -5.72
CA VAL A 103 -5.12 15.57 -5.84
C VAL A 103 -6.58 16.02 -5.62
N ALA A 104 -6.81 17.14 -4.92
CA ALA A 104 -8.14 17.71 -4.73
C ALA A 104 -8.74 18.29 -6.01
N ASP A 105 -7.89 18.59 -7.03
CA ASP A 105 -8.31 19.06 -8.35
C ASP A 105 -8.38 17.90 -9.35
N PRO A 106 -9.58 17.54 -9.83
CA PRO A 106 -9.73 16.43 -10.78
C PRO A 106 -9.02 16.67 -12.13
N ALA A 107 -8.87 17.93 -12.56
CA ALA A 107 -8.17 18.26 -13.81
C ALA A 107 -6.65 18.05 -13.64
N ALA A 108 -6.09 18.43 -12.50
CA ALA A 108 -4.69 18.19 -12.17
C ALA A 108 -4.39 16.68 -12.05
N VAL A 109 -5.29 15.89 -11.46
CA VAL A 109 -5.15 14.42 -11.41
C VAL A 109 -5.19 13.82 -12.81
N LYS A 110 -6.13 14.24 -13.66
CA LYS A 110 -6.14 13.79 -15.06
C LYS A 110 -4.81 14.09 -15.76
N ALA A 111 -4.28 15.31 -15.63
CA ALA A 111 -3.01 15.71 -16.22
C ALA A 111 -1.80 14.94 -15.65
N LEU A 112 -1.87 14.46 -14.40
CA LEU A 112 -0.87 13.56 -13.81
C LEU A 112 -0.84 12.22 -14.54
N PHE A 113 -2.00 11.62 -14.78
CA PHE A 113 -2.10 10.36 -15.52
C PHE A 113 -1.73 10.54 -17.00
N ASP A 114 -2.12 11.66 -17.63
CA ASP A 114 -1.72 11.97 -19.02
C ASP A 114 -0.18 12.02 -19.16
N ALA A 115 0.51 12.68 -18.21
CA ALA A 115 1.97 12.75 -18.20
C ALA A 115 2.63 11.38 -18.01
N ASN A 116 2.02 10.50 -17.18
CA ASN A 116 2.48 9.13 -17.05
C ASN A 116 2.32 8.34 -18.35
N ASP A 117 1.18 8.45 -19.00
CA ASP A 117 0.92 7.73 -20.24
C ASP A 117 1.83 8.21 -21.39
N GLU A 118 2.10 9.53 -21.46
CA GLU A 118 3.05 10.11 -22.41
C GLU A 118 4.47 9.56 -22.19
N ALA A 119 4.91 9.48 -20.92
CA ALA A 119 6.28 9.07 -20.61
C ALA A 119 6.49 7.55 -20.65
N PHE A 120 5.47 6.75 -20.30
CA PHE A 120 5.61 5.32 -20.06
C PHE A 120 4.56 4.45 -20.77
N GLY A 121 3.66 5.05 -21.54
CA GLY A 121 2.68 4.36 -22.38
C GLY A 121 1.48 3.79 -21.63
N GLY A 122 1.27 4.10 -20.35
CA GLY A 122 0.14 3.66 -19.53
C GLY A 122 0.54 3.35 -18.08
N VAL A 123 -0.39 2.90 -17.25
CA VAL A 123 -0.17 2.65 -15.82
C VAL A 123 -0.58 1.24 -15.42
N ASP A 124 0.24 0.59 -14.60
CA ASP A 124 0.00 -0.75 -14.05
C ASP A 124 -0.22 -0.73 -12.54
N VAL A 125 0.40 0.22 -11.85
CA VAL A 125 0.32 0.36 -10.38
C VAL A 125 -0.04 1.79 -10.02
N VAL A 126 -1.06 1.96 -9.17
CA VAL A 126 -1.43 3.27 -8.64
C VAL A 126 -1.43 3.23 -7.11
N ILE A 127 -0.63 4.10 -6.52
CA ILE A 127 -0.57 4.28 -5.07
C ILE A 127 -1.17 5.64 -4.70
N SER A 128 -2.40 5.62 -4.19
CA SER A 128 -3.09 6.80 -3.66
C SER A 128 -2.62 7.08 -2.24
N ASN A 129 -1.45 7.71 -2.13
CA ASN A 129 -0.79 7.98 -0.85
C ASN A 129 -0.96 9.43 -0.36
N ALA A 130 -1.18 10.40 -1.23
CA ALA A 130 -1.34 11.80 -0.85
C ALA A 130 -2.35 11.98 0.29
N GLY A 131 -1.97 12.69 1.33
CA GLY A 131 -2.83 12.94 2.48
C GLY A 131 -2.20 13.91 3.46
N ILE A 132 -3.07 14.53 4.27
CA ILE A 132 -2.71 15.43 5.36
C ILE A 132 -3.37 14.96 6.65
N MET A 133 -2.84 15.39 7.78
CA MET A 133 -3.39 15.10 9.11
C MET A 133 -3.53 16.39 9.91
N ASN A 134 -4.73 16.62 10.42
CA ASN A 134 -5.01 17.57 11.50
C ASN A 134 -5.69 16.79 12.62
N VAL A 135 -5.32 17.08 13.85
CA VAL A 135 -5.86 16.44 15.05
C VAL A 135 -6.28 17.47 16.06
N ALA A 136 -7.53 17.39 16.52
CA ALA A 136 -8.07 18.23 17.55
C ALA A 136 -9.27 17.55 18.21
N PRO A 137 -9.65 17.88 19.45
CA PRO A 137 -10.95 17.53 20.00
C PRO A 137 -12.07 17.99 19.08
N PHE A 138 -13.17 17.24 18.96
CA PHE A 138 -14.28 17.60 18.06
C PHE A 138 -14.78 19.03 18.25
N ALA A 139 -14.94 19.46 19.50
CA ALA A 139 -15.42 20.80 19.81
C ALA A 139 -14.44 21.95 19.45
N GLN A 140 -13.19 21.62 19.13
CA GLN A 140 -12.14 22.59 18.79
C GLN A 140 -11.67 22.45 17.33
N PHE A 141 -12.24 21.52 16.59
CA PHE A 141 -11.88 21.30 15.20
C PHE A 141 -12.45 22.41 14.33
N THR A 142 -11.59 23.11 13.57
CA THR A 142 -12.08 24.18 12.70
C THR A 142 -12.58 23.63 11.37
N ASP A 143 -13.57 24.32 10.79
CA ASP A 143 -14.14 23.95 9.50
C ASP A 143 -13.06 23.95 8.40
N GLU A 144 -12.15 24.93 8.38
CA GLU A 144 -11.09 25.02 7.38
C GLU A 144 -10.10 23.86 7.46
N ALA A 145 -9.77 23.39 8.68
CA ALA A 145 -8.89 22.24 8.86
C ALA A 145 -9.58 20.95 8.42
N PHE A 146 -10.87 20.81 8.74
CA PHE A 146 -11.67 19.66 8.33
C PHE A 146 -11.87 19.62 6.81
N ASP A 147 -12.29 20.73 6.21
CA ASP A 147 -12.53 20.85 4.77
C ASP A 147 -11.29 20.54 3.96
N ARG A 148 -10.11 21.01 4.39
CA ARG A 148 -8.83 20.67 3.74
C ARG A 148 -8.55 19.17 3.81
N MET A 149 -8.83 18.51 4.95
CA MET A 149 -8.67 17.06 5.04
C MET A 149 -9.66 16.32 4.13
N ILE A 150 -10.92 16.75 4.09
CA ILE A 150 -11.92 16.18 3.17
C ILE A 150 -11.47 16.36 1.72
N ALA A 151 -11.04 17.58 1.36
CA ALA A 151 -10.59 17.88 0.00
C ALA A 151 -9.41 17.00 -0.42
N THR A 152 -8.39 16.87 0.43
CA THR A 152 -7.18 16.10 0.11
C THR A 152 -7.39 14.59 0.29
N ASN A 153 -7.83 14.16 1.47
CA ASN A 153 -7.84 12.76 1.83
C ASN A 153 -9.04 11.99 1.24
N VAL A 154 -10.20 12.62 1.14
CA VAL A 154 -11.43 11.96 0.66
C VAL A 154 -11.63 12.22 -0.83
N LYS A 155 -11.86 13.49 -1.21
CA LYS A 155 -12.07 13.87 -2.60
C LYS A 155 -10.84 13.61 -3.46
N GLY A 156 -9.64 13.92 -2.94
CA GLY A 156 -8.38 13.70 -3.66
C GLY A 156 -8.13 12.23 -3.93
N SER A 157 -8.30 11.36 -2.94
CA SER A 157 -8.22 9.91 -3.17
C SER A 157 -9.28 9.43 -4.15
N PHE A 158 -10.53 9.91 -4.05
CA PHE A 158 -11.58 9.58 -5.01
C PHE A 158 -11.18 9.97 -6.44
N ASN A 159 -10.63 11.17 -6.65
CA ASN A 159 -10.17 11.60 -7.97
C ASN A 159 -9.08 10.68 -8.53
N VAL A 160 -8.08 10.32 -7.70
CA VAL A 160 -7.00 9.39 -8.08
C VAL A 160 -7.54 8.01 -8.40
N LEU A 161 -8.39 7.46 -7.55
CA LEU A 161 -8.98 6.13 -7.74
C LEU A 161 -9.90 6.07 -8.95
N ARG A 162 -10.63 7.15 -9.26
CA ARG A 162 -11.47 7.25 -10.45
C ARG A 162 -10.63 7.22 -11.74
N GLU A 163 -9.51 7.94 -11.82
CA GLU A 163 -8.61 7.84 -12.96
C GLU A 163 -7.90 6.48 -13.00
N ALA A 164 -7.50 5.94 -11.84
CA ALA A 164 -6.96 4.59 -11.76
C ALA A 164 -7.93 3.53 -12.29
N ALA A 165 -9.22 3.62 -11.93
CA ALA A 165 -10.25 2.71 -12.43
C ALA A 165 -10.37 2.71 -13.96
N ARG A 166 -10.21 3.89 -14.57
CA ARG A 166 -10.32 4.05 -16.02
C ARG A 166 -9.08 3.57 -16.77
N ARG A 167 -7.89 3.75 -16.20
CA ARG A 167 -6.61 3.76 -16.94
C ARG A 167 -5.62 2.68 -16.51
N THR A 168 -5.76 2.09 -15.31
CA THR A 168 -4.90 0.98 -14.90
C THR A 168 -5.10 -0.21 -15.84
N ARG A 169 -4.01 -0.77 -16.35
CA ARG A 169 -4.04 -1.94 -17.24
C ARG A 169 -4.58 -3.17 -16.51
N ASP A 170 -5.16 -4.09 -17.24
CA ASP A 170 -5.66 -5.34 -16.70
C ASP A 170 -4.54 -6.14 -16.00
N GLY A 171 -4.85 -6.75 -14.88
CA GLY A 171 -3.85 -7.38 -14.00
C GLY A 171 -3.04 -6.40 -13.16
N GLY A 172 -3.41 -5.12 -13.15
CA GLY A 172 -2.74 -4.07 -12.38
C GLY A 172 -3.03 -4.12 -10.88
N ARG A 173 -2.47 -3.14 -10.15
CA ARG A 173 -2.60 -3.00 -8.69
C ARG A 173 -2.95 -1.57 -8.32
N ILE A 174 -3.93 -1.41 -7.43
CA ILE A 174 -4.31 -0.11 -6.88
C ILE A 174 -4.25 -0.22 -5.36
N ILE A 175 -3.48 0.67 -4.72
CA ILE A 175 -3.36 0.70 -3.27
C ILE A 175 -3.68 2.10 -2.78
N THR A 176 -4.58 2.21 -1.80
CA THR A 176 -4.88 3.46 -1.12
C THR A 176 -4.39 3.43 0.32
N LEU A 177 -3.89 4.57 0.82
CA LEU A 177 -3.32 4.66 2.16
C LEU A 177 -4.39 5.05 3.19
N SER A 178 -4.80 4.06 4.00
CA SER A 178 -5.61 4.25 5.21
C SER A 178 -4.71 4.61 6.41
N SER A 179 -5.06 4.22 7.61
CA SER A 179 -4.31 4.42 8.85
C SER A 179 -4.81 3.49 9.95
N THR A 180 -3.93 3.07 10.85
CA THR A 180 -4.32 2.39 12.09
C THR A 180 -5.25 3.24 12.97
N SER A 181 -5.31 4.57 12.77
CA SER A 181 -6.20 5.46 13.50
C SER A 181 -7.68 5.06 13.41
N ILE A 182 -8.09 4.37 12.33
CA ILE A 182 -9.47 3.87 12.16
C ILE A 182 -9.86 2.80 13.17
N ARG A 183 -8.90 2.04 13.69
CA ARG A 183 -9.12 1.01 14.73
C ARG A 183 -8.70 1.51 16.12
N ALA A 184 -7.61 2.27 16.20
CA ALA A 184 -7.07 2.79 17.46
C ALA A 184 -8.02 3.80 18.14
N ARG A 185 -8.84 4.53 17.39
CA ARG A 185 -9.86 5.48 17.88
C ARG A 185 -9.34 6.41 18.96
N ARG A 186 -8.14 6.97 18.74
CA ARG A 186 -7.50 7.85 19.71
C ARG A 186 -8.29 9.14 19.88
N PRO A 187 -8.33 9.72 21.09
CA PRO A 187 -8.80 11.10 21.28
C PRO A 187 -8.14 12.04 20.25
N THR A 188 -8.83 13.07 19.84
CA THR A 188 -8.40 14.10 18.87
C THR A 188 -8.28 13.64 17.41
N HIS A 189 -8.27 12.34 17.11
CA HIS A 189 -8.06 11.81 15.76
C HIS A 189 -9.36 11.60 14.97
N GLY A 190 -10.53 11.94 15.52
CA GLY A 190 -11.83 11.60 14.91
C GLY A 190 -12.00 12.08 13.47
N GLY A 191 -11.70 13.36 13.20
CA GLY A 191 -11.77 13.92 11.85
C GLY A 191 -10.81 13.21 10.87
N TYR A 192 -9.55 13.04 11.27
CA TYR A 192 -8.56 12.33 10.46
C TYR A 192 -8.94 10.87 10.21
N ALA A 193 -9.31 10.14 11.28
CA ALA A 193 -9.68 8.72 11.18
C ALA A 193 -10.88 8.52 10.24
N ALA A 194 -11.88 9.41 10.27
CA ALA A 194 -13.01 9.38 9.36
C ALA A 194 -12.56 9.48 7.90
N THR A 195 -11.63 10.41 7.57
CA THR A 195 -11.10 10.51 6.21
C THR A 195 -10.31 9.27 5.78
N LYS A 196 -9.67 8.58 6.73
CA LYS A 196 -8.91 7.35 6.46
C LYS A 196 -9.80 6.11 6.39
N ALA A 197 -10.95 6.08 7.05
CA ALA A 197 -11.96 5.03 6.88
C ALA A 197 -12.56 5.04 5.45
N ALA A 198 -12.69 6.19 4.83
CA ALA A 198 -13.12 6.29 3.43
C ALA A 198 -12.25 5.46 2.48
N GLN A 199 -10.94 5.34 2.76
CA GLN A 199 -9.99 4.57 1.92
C GLN A 199 -10.31 3.07 1.94
N GLU A 200 -10.72 2.53 3.10
CA GLU A 200 -11.15 1.13 3.25
C GLU A 200 -12.38 0.86 2.37
N ILE A 201 -13.36 1.75 2.45
CA ILE A 201 -14.61 1.62 1.67
C ILE A 201 -14.33 1.74 0.17
N TYR A 202 -13.51 2.72 -0.24
CA TYR A 202 -13.13 2.87 -1.65
C TYR A 202 -12.47 1.61 -2.20
N ALA A 203 -11.50 1.05 -1.48
CA ALA A 203 -10.81 -0.16 -1.92
C ALA A 203 -11.77 -1.34 -2.06
N GLY A 204 -12.63 -1.57 -1.07
CA GLY A 204 -13.58 -2.68 -1.07
C GLY A 204 -14.62 -2.60 -2.18
N CYS A 205 -15.12 -1.40 -2.50
CA CYS A 205 -16.07 -1.19 -3.59
C CYS A 205 -15.38 -1.29 -4.95
N LEU A 206 -14.26 -0.57 -5.13
CA LEU A 206 -13.55 -0.52 -6.39
C LEU A 206 -12.99 -1.89 -6.81
N ALA A 207 -12.60 -2.73 -5.85
CA ALA A 207 -12.19 -4.11 -6.13
C ALA A 207 -13.29 -4.92 -6.82
N LYS A 208 -14.54 -4.68 -6.47
CA LYS A 208 -15.71 -5.35 -7.08
C LYS A 208 -16.03 -4.75 -8.46
N ASP A 209 -15.94 -3.42 -8.59
CA ASP A 209 -16.16 -2.74 -9.86
C ASP A 209 -15.16 -3.20 -10.95
N LEU A 210 -13.94 -3.58 -10.55
CA LEU A 210 -12.85 -3.96 -11.45
C LEU A 210 -12.63 -5.48 -11.55
N ALA A 211 -13.51 -6.31 -11.00
CA ALA A 211 -13.35 -7.77 -10.94
C ALA A 211 -13.05 -8.42 -12.31
N GLY A 212 -13.74 -7.96 -13.38
CA GLY A 212 -13.55 -8.48 -14.74
C GLY A 212 -12.20 -8.14 -15.38
N ARG A 213 -11.40 -7.23 -14.75
CA ARG A 213 -10.11 -6.75 -15.26
C ARG A 213 -8.90 -7.32 -14.51
N ARG A 214 -9.10 -8.22 -13.55
CA ARG A 214 -8.06 -8.79 -12.71
C ARG A 214 -7.18 -7.73 -12.02
N ILE A 215 -7.74 -6.55 -11.72
CA ILE A 215 -7.06 -5.49 -10.98
C ILE A 215 -7.35 -5.70 -9.50
N SER A 216 -6.31 -5.92 -8.68
CA SER A 216 -6.50 -5.95 -7.24
C SER A 216 -6.44 -4.55 -6.65
N VAL A 217 -7.39 -4.26 -5.75
CA VAL A 217 -7.51 -2.97 -5.07
C VAL A 217 -7.52 -3.20 -3.57
N ASN A 218 -6.57 -2.61 -2.85
CA ASN A 218 -6.46 -2.78 -1.40
C ASN A 218 -6.23 -1.44 -0.69
N ALA A 219 -6.69 -1.35 0.54
CA ALA A 219 -6.29 -0.30 1.46
C ALA A 219 -5.15 -0.80 2.35
N LEU A 220 -4.10 -0.04 2.49
CA LEU A 220 -3.03 -0.31 3.45
C LEU A 220 -3.15 0.66 4.62
N ALA A 221 -3.10 0.16 5.85
CA ALA A 221 -3.18 0.95 7.08
C ALA A 221 -1.83 0.93 7.83
N PRO A 222 -0.99 1.96 7.64
CA PRO A 222 0.25 2.09 8.40
C PRO A 222 0.01 2.29 9.89
N GLY A 223 0.92 1.76 10.70
CA GLY A 223 1.09 2.14 12.11
C GLY A 223 1.81 3.49 12.26
N PRO A 224 2.18 3.86 13.49
CA PRO A 224 3.05 5.01 13.72
C PRO A 224 4.32 4.85 12.90
N THR A 225 4.58 5.81 12.00
CA THR A 225 5.69 5.76 11.04
C THR A 225 6.50 7.04 11.12
N ASN A 226 7.80 6.95 11.08
CA ASN A 226 8.76 8.04 11.18
C ASN A 226 8.71 8.97 9.95
N THR A 227 7.73 9.85 9.93
CA THR A 227 7.53 10.83 8.85
C THR A 227 7.25 12.20 9.43
N SER A 228 7.31 13.24 8.62
CA SER A 228 6.89 14.59 9.01
C SER A 228 5.40 14.69 9.36
N LEU A 229 4.59 13.68 9.03
CA LEU A 229 3.19 13.64 9.44
C LEU A 229 3.04 13.22 10.91
N LEU A 230 3.99 12.43 11.44
CA LEU A 230 4.07 12.06 12.85
C LEU A 230 4.92 13.10 13.60
N ASP A 231 4.47 14.35 13.62
CA ASP A 231 5.11 15.43 14.37
C ASP A 231 4.62 15.41 15.82
N VAL A 232 5.26 14.56 16.62
CA VAL A 232 4.95 14.39 18.04
C VAL A 232 6.23 14.51 18.87
N PRO A 233 6.16 15.06 20.11
CA PRO A 233 7.29 15.15 21.03
C PRO A 233 7.96 13.80 21.30
N PRO A 234 9.27 13.77 21.62
CA PRO A 234 10.02 12.53 21.86
C PRO A 234 9.38 11.56 22.87
N PRO A 235 8.76 11.99 23.99
CA PRO A 235 8.10 11.08 24.91
C PRO A 235 6.92 10.34 24.28
N GLN A 236 6.12 11.01 23.46
CA GLN A 236 4.99 10.39 22.76
C GLN A 236 5.48 9.42 21.67
N ARG A 237 6.59 9.75 21.00
CA ARG A 237 7.24 8.84 20.03
C ARG A 237 7.75 7.58 20.72
N ALA A 238 8.40 7.71 21.89
CA ALA A 238 8.85 6.57 22.70
C ALA A 238 7.67 5.71 23.16
N GLN A 239 6.57 6.33 23.59
CA GLN A 239 5.35 5.61 23.95
C GLN A 239 4.77 4.82 22.77
N ALA A 240 4.71 5.44 21.57
CA ALA A 240 4.24 4.76 20.37
C ALA A 240 5.15 3.57 20.00
N ALA A 241 6.47 3.70 20.19
CA ALA A 241 7.41 2.61 19.98
C ALA A 241 7.16 1.43 20.92
N GLN A 242 6.88 1.69 22.21
CA GLN A 242 6.58 0.65 23.21
C GLN A 242 5.27 -0.09 22.93
N MET A 243 4.34 0.51 22.18
CA MET A 243 3.07 -0.13 21.80
C MET A 243 3.25 -1.15 20.66
N THR A 244 4.39 -1.21 20.02
CA THR A 244 4.68 -2.22 18.98
C THR A 244 5.54 -3.34 19.56
N PRO A 245 5.26 -4.62 19.25
CA PRO A 245 6.11 -5.75 19.65
C PRO A 245 7.58 -5.61 19.23
N TYR A 246 7.86 -4.86 18.17
CA TYR A 246 9.24 -4.58 17.73
C TYR A 246 9.96 -3.50 18.54
N GLY A 247 9.32 -2.84 19.51
CA GLY A 247 9.91 -1.79 20.34
C GLY A 247 10.32 -0.53 19.58
N ARG A 248 9.83 -0.34 18.36
CA ARG A 248 10.08 0.84 17.53
C ARG A 248 8.84 1.27 16.75
N ILE A 249 8.80 2.51 16.32
CA ILE A 249 7.87 2.94 15.26
C ILE A 249 8.38 2.44 13.90
N GLY A 250 7.49 2.36 12.91
CA GLY A 250 7.85 2.01 11.55
C GLY A 250 8.70 3.08 10.87
N GLU A 251 9.55 2.67 9.94
CA GLU A 251 10.19 3.58 9.00
C GLU A 251 9.38 3.62 7.69
N PRO A 252 9.52 4.69 6.88
CA PRO A 252 8.86 4.75 5.57
C PRO A 252 9.13 3.53 4.70
N GLU A 253 10.30 2.93 4.80
CA GLU A 253 10.73 1.74 4.09
C GLU A 253 9.96 0.48 4.51
N ASP A 254 9.57 0.36 5.77
CA ASP A 254 8.72 -0.76 6.25
C ASP A 254 7.38 -0.75 5.49
N ILE A 255 6.79 0.44 5.33
CA ILE A 255 5.53 0.60 4.63
C ILE A 255 5.69 0.42 3.12
N ALA A 256 6.77 0.96 2.54
CA ALA A 256 7.09 0.78 1.13
C ALA A 256 7.29 -0.70 0.77
N ASN A 257 7.91 -1.49 1.66
CA ASN A 257 8.09 -2.93 1.48
C ASN A 257 6.75 -3.68 1.50
N ALA A 258 5.84 -3.32 2.42
CA ALA A 258 4.49 -3.88 2.45
C ALA A 258 3.69 -3.55 1.17
N ILE A 259 3.79 -2.30 0.68
CA ILE A 259 3.18 -1.88 -0.58
C ILE A 259 3.75 -2.71 -1.75
N ALA A 260 5.07 -2.84 -1.85
CA ALA A 260 5.73 -3.61 -2.90
C ALA A 260 5.30 -5.08 -2.89
N GLY A 261 5.14 -5.68 -1.70
CA GLY A 261 4.59 -7.03 -1.54
C GLY A 261 3.18 -7.15 -2.12
N LEU A 262 2.30 -6.17 -1.86
CA LEU A 262 0.95 -6.13 -2.45
C LEU A 262 0.94 -5.86 -3.96
N CYS A 263 2.01 -5.29 -4.50
CA CYS A 263 2.17 -5.08 -5.95
C CYS A 263 2.72 -6.32 -6.68
N SER A 264 3.24 -7.31 -5.96
CA SER A 264 3.78 -8.54 -6.55
C SER A 264 2.69 -9.42 -7.17
N GLY A 265 3.09 -10.32 -8.08
CA GLY A 265 2.20 -11.34 -8.66
C GLY A 265 1.64 -12.30 -7.61
N ASP A 266 2.41 -12.60 -6.57
CA ASP A 266 2.06 -13.55 -5.51
C ASP A 266 0.92 -13.06 -4.61
N SER A 267 0.61 -11.77 -4.64
CA SER A 267 -0.45 -11.14 -3.85
C SER A 267 -1.78 -10.96 -4.59
N GLU A 268 -1.96 -11.57 -5.76
CA GLU A 268 -3.16 -11.39 -6.60
C GLU A 268 -4.46 -11.74 -5.86
N TRP A 269 -4.42 -12.73 -4.95
CA TRP A 269 -5.59 -13.16 -4.17
C TRP A 269 -5.96 -12.19 -3.02
N ILE A 270 -5.08 -11.23 -2.69
CA ILE A 270 -5.37 -10.17 -1.72
C ILE A 270 -6.07 -9.04 -2.49
N ASN A 271 -7.41 -8.99 -2.39
CA ASN A 271 -8.23 -8.04 -3.12
C ASN A 271 -9.41 -7.54 -2.27
N GLY A 272 -9.69 -6.25 -2.30
CA GLY A 272 -10.75 -5.59 -1.54
C GLY A 272 -10.47 -5.54 -0.03
N GLN A 273 -9.23 -5.69 0.41
CA GLN A 273 -8.86 -5.84 1.81
C GLN A 273 -8.31 -4.55 2.41
N LEU A 274 -8.49 -4.42 3.74
CA LEU A 274 -7.71 -3.53 4.58
C LEU A 274 -6.56 -4.31 5.19
N VAL A 275 -5.34 -4.01 4.75
CA VAL A 275 -4.11 -4.65 5.22
C VAL A 275 -3.39 -3.75 6.22
N PHE A 276 -3.11 -4.23 7.43
CA PHE A 276 -2.36 -3.48 8.43
C PHE A 276 -0.86 -3.72 8.29
N ALA A 277 -0.10 -2.64 8.12
CA ALA A 277 1.36 -2.62 8.17
C ALA A 277 1.79 -1.77 9.38
N ASN A 278 1.70 -2.34 10.58
CA ASN A 278 1.75 -1.58 11.82
C ASN A 278 2.70 -2.16 12.88
N GLY A 279 3.50 -3.17 12.54
CA GLY A 279 4.43 -3.81 13.47
C GLY A 279 3.76 -4.48 14.67
N GLY A 280 2.49 -4.89 14.55
CA GLY A 280 1.73 -5.50 15.65
C GLY A 280 1.21 -4.48 16.67
N PHE A 281 0.97 -3.23 16.27
CA PHE A 281 0.55 -2.13 17.14
C PHE A 281 -0.77 -2.40 17.89
N PHE A 282 -1.65 -3.28 17.41
CA PHE A 282 -2.83 -3.86 18.05
C PHE A 282 -3.22 -5.18 17.41
#